data_3461de3c3549db8f66e26fd75d785880
#
_entry.id   3461de3c3549db8f66e26fd75d785880
#
_cell.length_a   1.000
_cell.length_b   1.000
_cell.length_c   1.000
_cell.angle_alpha   90.00
_cell.angle_beta   90.00
_cell.angle_gamma   90.00
#
_symmetry.space_group_name_H-M   'P 1'
#
loop_
_entity.id
_entity.type
_entity.pdbx_description
1 polymer ?
#
loop_
_entity_poly.entity_id
_entity_poly.type
_entity_poly.pdbx_seq_one_letter_code
_entity_poly.pdbx_strand_id
1 'polypeptide(L)'
;PKGGYPFTVLTTTASKTYSHNGRIYNQRQIDATCDWIKRQHAEPEQIGVISPYRYHAQELRRCLPPGVEADTIHKFQGREKNTIVFHTVRSEITAFLDDPNLINVAVSRAVEHLVVVKTEGMRIAHGSDIGDLLRYIRFTCDDVDSVFITSPIRSVFDVLHTEYAAMRFASDAKRESPAERIAERLIGGILAEEDRFS
;
A
#
# COMPACT_ATOMS: atom_id res chain seq x y z
N PRO A 1 25.08 -16.08 -12.51
CA PRO A 1 23.96 -16.17 -11.62
C PRO A 1 22.86 -15.28 -12.18
N LYS A 2 21.73 -15.86 -12.51
CA LYS A 2 20.52 -15.13 -12.88
C LYS A 2 19.86 -14.67 -11.59
N GLY A 3 20.46 -13.71 -10.92
CA GLY A 3 19.92 -13.19 -9.67
C GLY A 3 19.24 -11.86 -9.95
N GLY A 4 17.91 -11.85 -10.03
CA GLY A 4 17.18 -10.66 -9.66
C GLY A 4 17.49 -10.33 -8.20
N TYR A 5 17.36 -9.07 -7.79
CA TYR A 5 17.55 -8.71 -6.38
C TYR A 5 16.51 -9.47 -5.54
N PRO A 6 16.92 -10.12 -4.42
CA PRO A 6 16.00 -10.86 -3.56
C PRO A 6 15.05 -9.94 -2.79
N PHE A 7 15.24 -8.62 -2.92
CA PHE A 7 14.48 -7.60 -2.20
C PHE A 7 13.99 -6.50 -3.13
N THR A 8 12.77 -6.01 -2.87
CA THR A 8 12.22 -4.79 -3.47
C THR A 8 11.52 -3.96 -2.40
N VAL A 9 11.69 -2.65 -2.42
CA VAL A 9 10.91 -1.74 -1.59
C VAL A 9 9.99 -0.94 -2.50
N LEU A 10 8.70 -1.26 -2.46
CA LEU A 10 7.66 -0.53 -3.17
C LEU A 10 7.18 0.63 -2.30
N THR A 11 7.60 1.84 -2.64
CA THR A 11 7.20 3.05 -1.93
C THR A 11 6.05 3.72 -2.64
N THR A 12 4.91 3.83 -1.96
CA THR A 12 3.78 4.61 -2.46
C THR A 12 3.93 6.07 -2.05
N THR A 13 3.36 6.99 -2.83
CA THR A 13 3.26 8.39 -2.44
C THR A 13 2.49 8.52 -1.12
N ALA A 14 2.70 9.63 -0.39
CA ALA A 14 2.07 9.85 0.91
C ALA A 14 0.55 9.64 0.84
N SER A 15 0.02 8.81 1.72
CA SER A 15 -1.39 8.46 1.76
C SER A 15 -1.87 8.33 3.20
N LYS A 16 -3.14 8.61 3.40
CA LYS A 16 -3.77 8.39 4.70
C LYS A 16 -4.10 6.91 4.87
N THR A 17 -3.81 6.39 6.04
CA THR A 17 -4.37 5.12 6.48
C THR A 17 -5.80 5.36 6.94
N TYR A 18 -6.74 4.65 6.35
CA TYR A 18 -8.13 4.71 6.77
C TYR A 18 -8.32 3.85 8.01
N SER A 19 -8.98 4.41 9.02
CA SER A 19 -9.37 3.68 10.23
C SER A 19 -10.81 4.05 10.59
N HIS A 20 -11.73 3.10 10.41
CA HIS A 20 -13.13 3.25 10.80
C HIS A 20 -13.61 1.96 11.47
N ASN A 21 -14.12 2.06 12.68
CA ASN A 21 -14.62 0.91 13.47
C ASN A 21 -13.61 -0.26 13.53
N GLY A 22 -12.32 0.03 13.76
CA GLY A 22 -11.25 -0.96 13.81
C GLY A 22 -10.83 -1.54 12.45
N ARG A 23 -11.41 -1.05 11.35
CA ARG A 23 -11.06 -1.45 9.98
C ARG A 23 -9.91 -0.58 9.49
N ILE A 24 -8.71 -1.11 9.48
CA ILE A 24 -7.49 -0.40 9.08
C ILE A 24 -7.08 -0.88 7.70
N TYR A 25 -6.93 0.03 6.75
CA TYR A 25 -6.42 -0.25 5.41
C TYR A 25 -5.80 0.98 4.75
N ASN A 26 -5.00 0.75 3.72
CA ASN A 26 -4.36 1.78 2.91
C ASN A 26 -4.62 1.46 1.43
N GLN A 27 -5.57 2.17 0.82
CA GLN A 27 -5.98 1.91 -0.56
C GLN A 27 -4.84 2.07 -1.54
N ARG A 28 -3.99 3.07 -1.35
CA ARG A 28 -2.86 3.32 -2.26
C ARG A 28 -1.84 2.19 -2.27
N GLN A 29 -1.56 1.59 -1.12
CA GLN A 29 -0.71 0.41 -1.06
C GLN A 29 -1.35 -0.79 -1.76
N ILE A 30 -2.68 -0.95 -1.66
CA ILE A 30 -3.43 -2.00 -2.37
C ILE A 30 -3.30 -1.80 -3.88
N ASP A 31 -3.63 -0.61 -4.38
CA ASP A 31 -3.60 -0.30 -5.81
C ASP A 31 -2.19 -0.48 -6.40
N ALA A 32 -1.17 0.03 -5.68
CA ALA A 32 0.22 -0.11 -6.09
C ALA A 32 0.67 -1.58 -6.17
N THR A 33 0.23 -2.39 -5.21
CA THR A 33 0.56 -3.83 -5.19
C THR A 33 -0.16 -4.57 -6.32
N CYS A 34 -1.44 -4.28 -6.56
CA CYS A 34 -2.18 -4.88 -7.66
C CYS A 34 -1.56 -4.53 -9.02
N ASP A 35 -1.14 -3.28 -9.21
CA ASP A 35 -0.47 -2.85 -10.43
C ASP A 35 0.92 -3.49 -10.56
N TRP A 36 1.69 -3.52 -9.48
CA TRP A 36 3.01 -4.15 -9.47
C TRP A 36 2.92 -5.64 -9.83
N ILE A 37 2.01 -6.39 -9.20
CA ILE A 37 1.82 -7.83 -9.46
C ILE A 37 1.42 -8.08 -10.92
N LYS A 38 0.52 -7.28 -11.50
CA LYS A 38 0.12 -7.41 -12.91
C LYS A 38 1.27 -7.23 -13.90
N ARG A 39 2.32 -6.54 -13.51
CA ARG A 39 3.53 -6.32 -14.33
C ARG A 39 4.58 -7.40 -14.13
N GLN A 40 4.42 -8.26 -13.12
CA GLN A 40 5.34 -9.39 -12.93
C GLN A 40 5.02 -10.50 -13.91
N HIS A 41 6.04 -11.21 -14.34
CA HIS A 41 5.92 -12.43 -15.15
C HIS A 41 5.88 -13.71 -14.31
N ALA A 42 5.68 -13.55 -12.99
CA ALA A 42 5.58 -14.66 -12.05
C ALA A 42 4.19 -15.30 -12.09
N GLU A 43 4.14 -16.61 -11.86
CA GLU A 43 2.86 -17.32 -11.71
C GLU A 43 2.13 -16.83 -10.47
N PRO A 44 0.84 -16.47 -10.56
CA PRO A 44 0.08 -15.89 -9.46
C PRO A 44 0.10 -16.75 -8.19
N GLU A 45 0.08 -18.07 -8.32
CA GLU A 45 0.11 -19.04 -7.23
C GLU A 45 1.41 -19.01 -6.43
N GLN A 46 2.48 -18.48 -7.01
CA GLN A 46 3.78 -18.33 -6.37
C GLN A 46 3.91 -17.01 -5.61
N ILE A 47 2.87 -16.17 -5.66
CA ILE A 47 2.86 -14.87 -4.98
C ILE A 47 1.97 -14.93 -3.74
N GLY A 48 2.51 -14.52 -2.61
CA GLY A 48 1.79 -14.34 -1.36
C GLY A 48 1.82 -12.87 -0.93
N VAL A 49 0.70 -12.36 -0.45
CA VAL A 49 0.59 -10.99 0.08
C VAL A 49 0.24 -11.03 1.56
N ILE A 50 1.10 -10.48 2.39
CA ILE A 50 0.96 -10.50 3.85
C ILE A 50 0.64 -9.10 4.37
N SER A 51 -0.42 -9.01 5.16
CA SER A 51 -0.78 -7.78 5.86
C SER A 51 -0.85 -7.99 7.38
N PRO A 52 -0.39 -7.04 8.19
CA PRO A 52 -0.60 -7.08 9.63
C PRO A 52 -2.08 -6.88 10.02
N TYR A 53 -2.90 -6.28 9.14
CA TYR A 53 -4.28 -5.93 9.45
C TYR A 53 -5.28 -6.76 8.64
N ARG A 54 -6.20 -7.41 9.35
CA ARG A 54 -7.21 -8.32 8.76
C ARG A 54 -8.06 -7.64 7.67
N TYR A 55 -8.51 -6.41 7.91
CA TYR A 55 -9.35 -5.71 6.95
C TYR A 55 -8.57 -5.35 5.68
N HIS A 56 -7.33 -4.92 5.81
CA HIS A 56 -6.45 -4.67 4.66
C HIS A 56 -6.24 -5.94 3.81
N ALA A 57 -6.03 -7.09 4.47
CA ALA A 57 -5.93 -8.37 3.77
C ALA A 57 -7.23 -8.76 3.04
N GLN A 58 -8.39 -8.41 3.61
CA GLN A 58 -9.68 -8.62 2.94
C GLN A 58 -9.83 -7.75 1.68
N GLU A 59 -9.46 -6.48 1.76
CA GLU A 59 -9.50 -5.59 0.60
C GLU A 59 -8.50 -6.01 -0.48
N LEU A 60 -7.30 -6.46 -0.10
CA LEU A 60 -6.33 -7.03 -1.04
C LEU A 60 -6.93 -8.20 -1.84
N ARG A 61 -7.60 -9.16 -1.18
CA ARG A 61 -8.22 -10.32 -1.86
C ARG A 61 -9.24 -9.94 -2.92
N ARG A 62 -9.89 -8.78 -2.79
CA ARG A 62 -10.88 -8.30 -3.77
C ARG A 62 -10.25 -7.73 -5.02
N CYS A 63 -9.01 -7.25 -4.92
CA CYS A 63 -8.32 -6.51 -5.97
C CYS A 63 -7.25 -7.33 -6.69
N LEU A 64 -6.71 -8.35 -6.01
CA LEU A 64 -5.62 -9.17 -6.53
C LEU A 64 -6.08 -10.11 -7.64
N PRO A 65 -5.20 -10.43 -8.60
CA PRO A 65 -5.48 -11.45 -9.61
C PRO A 65 -5.80 -12.81 -8.98
N PRO A 66 -6.65 -13.63 -9.64
CA PRO A 66 -6.88 -15.01 -9.22
C PRO A 66 -5.57 -15.79 -9.12
N GLY A 67 -5.44 -16.63 -8.10
CA GLY A 67 -4.22 -17.40 -7.81
C GLY A 67 -3.30 -16.74 -6.78
N VAL A 68 -3.29 -15.41 -6.68
CA VAL A 68 -2.52 -14.71 -5.65
C VAL A 68 -3.19 -14.86 -4.29
N GLU A 69 -2.43 -15.34 -3.32
CA GLU A 69 -2.92 -15.54 -1.96
C GLU A 69 -2.65 -14.31 -1.09
N ALA A 70 -3.68 -13.76 -0.43
CA ALA A 70 -3.52 -12.65 0.51
C ALA A 70 -4.13 -13.00 1.86
N ASP A 71 -3.38 -12.85 2.94
CA ASP A 71 -3.90 -13.04 4.30
C ASP A 71 -3.09 -12.28 5.36
N THR A 72 -3.53 -12.45 6.61
CA THR A 72 -2.77 -11.96 7.76
C THR A 72 -1.58 -12.86 8.05
N ILE A 73 -0.58 -12.29 8.72
CA ILE A 73 0.65 -12.99 9.10
C ILE A 73 0.39 -14.34 9.78
N HIS A 74 -0.53 -14.36 10.75
CA HIS A 74 -0.84 -15.60 11.49
C HIS A 74 -1.36 -16.73 10.59
N LYS A 75 -2.07 -16.38 9.53
CA LYS A 75 -2.59 -17.37 8.58
C LYS A 75 -1.58 -17.79 7.52
N PHE A 76 -0.54 -17.01 7.32
CA PHE A 76 0.59 -17.38 6.48
C PHE A 76 1.61 -18.28 7.19
N GLN A 77 1.42 -18.54 8.47
CA GLN A 77 2.29 -19.47 9.21
C GLN A 77 2.29 -20.85 8.56
N GLY A 78 3.48 -21.38 8.20
CA GLY A 78 3.64 -22.66 7.51
C GLY A 78 3.42 -22.63 5.99
N ARG A 79 3.17 -21.48 5.38
CA ARG A 79 3.03 -21.32 3.93
C ARG A 79 4.19 -20.52 3.37
N GLU A 80 4.86 -21.05 2.39
CA GLU A 80 5.95 -20.38 1.69
C GLU A 80 5.53 -20.05 0.26
N LYS A 81 6.06 -18.96 -0.28
CA LYS A 81 5.86 -18.54 -1.66
C LYS A 81 7.18 -18.05 -2.24
N ASN A 82 7.35 -18.17 -3.54
CA ASN A 82 8.55 -17.64 -4.18
C ASN A 82 8.67 -16.14 -3.95
N THR A 83 7.57 -15.43 -4.08
CA THR A 83 7.51 -14.00 -3.79
C THR A 83 6.54 -13.70 -2.65
N ILE A 84 7.00 -12.98 -1.64
CA ILE A 84 6.15 -12.42 -0.58
C ILE A 84 6.12 -10.91 -0.70
N VAL A 85 4.91 -10.35 -0.69
CA VAL A 85 4.66 -8.91 -0.63
C VAL A 85 4.16 -8.57 0.76
N PHE A 86 4.99 -7.90 1.55
CA PHE A 86 4.69 -7.52 2.92
C PHE A 86 4.27 -6.04 3.01
N HIS A 87 3.08 -5.77 3.55
CA HIS A 87 2.52 -4.43 3.69
C HIS A 87 2.74 -3.84 5.06
N THR A 88 3.20 -2.60 5.14
CA THR A 88 3.26 -1.85 6.40
C THR A 88 1.92 -1.21 6.76
N VAL A 89 1.10 -0.88 5.76
CA VAL A 89 -0.24 -0.28 5.83
C VAL A 89 -0.25 1.13 6.43
N ARG A 90 0.43 1.34 7.56
CA ARG A 90 0.47 2.63 8.25
C ARG A 90 1.65 3.49 7.79
N SER A 91 1.48 4.80 7.93
CA SER A 91 2.55 5.79 7.73
C SER A 91 3.42 5.99 8.97
N GLU A 92 3.09 5.34 10.05
CA GLU A 92 3.88 5.33 11.30
C GLU A 92 4.00 3.89 11.81
N ILE A 93 5.16 3.58 12.36
CA ILE A 93 5.43 2.29 12.94
C ILE A 93 4.76 2.23 14.31
N THR A 94 3.90 1.23 14.49
CA THR A 94 3.30 0.90 15.78
C THR A 94 4.04 -0.28 16.39
N ALA A 95 4.00 -0.44 17.72
CA ALA A 95 4.59 -1.59 18.40
C ALA A 95 4.10 -2.94 17.85
N PHE A 96 2.86 -3.00 17.33
CA PHE A 96 2.32 -4.19 16.68
C PHE A 96 2.99 -4.48 15.33
N LEU A 97 3.26 -3.45 14.52
CA LEU A 97 3.92 -3.61 13.24
C LEU A 97 5.41 -3.90 13.40
N ASP A 98 6.01 -3.40 14.49
CA ASP A 98 7.43 -3.53 14.82
C ASP A 98 7.73 -4.75 15.69
N ASP A 99 6.80 -5.69 15.77
CA ASP A 99 7.03 -6.97 16.47
C ASP A 99 8.02 -7.83 15.67
N PRO A 100 9.19 -8.16 16.24
CA PRO A 100 10.21 -8.96 15.55
C PRO A 100 9.68 -10.33 15.10
N ASN A 101 8.74 -10.93 15.84
CA ASN A 101 8.15 -12.21 15.45
C ASN A 101 7.30 -12.05 14.17
N LEU A 102 6.58 -10.96 14.06
CA LEU A 102 5.76 -10.62 12.90
C LEU A 102 6.64 -10.43 11.66
N ILE A 103 7.73 -9.67 11.80
CA ILE A 103 8.68 -9.40 10.73
C ILE A 103 9.40 -10.68 10.31
N ASN A 104 9.88 -11.47 11.26
CA ASN A 104 10.54 -12.75 11.00
C ASN A 104 9.64 -13.73 10.24
N VAL A 105 8.35 -13.80 10.60
CA VAL A 105 7.40 -14.64 9.86
C VAL A 105 7.28 -14.14 8.43
N ALA A 106 7.09 -12.83 8.20
CA ALA A 106 6.96 -12.28 6.86
C ALA A 106 8.20 -12.55 6.00
N VAL A 107 9.40 -12.30 6.54
CA VAL A 107 10.67 -12.52 5.84
C VAL A 107 10.90 -14.00 5.53
N SER A 108 10.65 -14.89 6.52
CA SER A 108 10.90 -16.33 6.37
C SER A 108 9.90 -17.05 5.44
N ARG A 109 8.85 -16.39 4.99
CA ARG A 109 7.90 -16.97 4.01
C ARG A 109 8.32 -16.73 2.56
N ALA A 110 9.24 -15.82 2.30
CA ALA A 110 9.78 -15.56 0.97
C ALA A 110 10.91 -16.55 0.65
N VAL A 111 10.74 -17.34 -0.41
CA VAL A 111 11.77 -18.29 -0.86
C VAL A 111 12.80 -17.58 -1.74
N GLU A 112 12.38 -16.73 -2.66
CA GLU A 112 13.24 -16.07 -3.64
C GLU A 112 13.21 -14.54 -3.53
N HIS A 113 12.03 -13.95 -3.28
CA HIS A 113 11.86 -12.52 -3.38
C HIS A 113 10.93 -11.95 -2.29
N LEU A 114 11.43 -10.99 -1.55
CA LEU A 114 10.66 -10.21 -0.57
C LEU A 114 10.42 -8.79 -1.08
N VAL A 115 9.16 -8.41 -1.16
CA VAL A 115 8.72 -7.05 -1.49
C VAL A 115 8.15 -6.39 -0.24
N VAL A 116 8.72 -5.28 0.19
CA VAL A 116 8.18 -4.49 1.30
C VAL A 116 7.44 -3.27 0.75
N VAL A 117 6.14 -3.18 1.04
CA VAL A 117 5.30 -2.06 0.61
C VAL A 117 5.16 -1.06 1.76
N LYS A 118 5.58 0.17 1.51
CA LYS A 118 5.51 1.25 2.50
C LYS A 118 5.02 2.55 1.88
N THR A 119 4.61 3.49 2.73
CA THR A 119 4.26 4.86 2.31
C THR A 119 5.50 5.76 2.40
N GLU A 120 5.63 6.68 1.46
CA GLU A 120 6.64 7.73 1.51
C GLU A 120 6.52 8.55 2.80
N GLY A 121 7.66 8.96 3.35
CA GLY A 121 7.68 9.71 4.62
C GLY A 121 7.25 8.89 5.84
N MET A 122 7.18 7.55 5.73
CA MET A 122 6.90 6.69 6.88
C MET A 122 7.90 6.97 8.00
N ARG A 123 7.37 7.30 9.18
CA ARG A 123 8.20 7.58 10.37
C ARG A 123 8.74 6.28 10.95
N ILE A 124 10.04 6.15 10.88
CA ILE A 124 10.78 4.98 11.41
C ILE A 124 11.50 5.42 12.68
N ALA A 125 11.15 4.83 13.82
CA ALA A 125 11.84 5.09 15.06
C ALA A 125 13.27 4.53 15.02
N HIS A 126 14.16 5.12 15.81
CA HIS A 126 15.50 4.56 15.99
C HIS A 126 15.39 3.21 16.74
N GLY A 127 16.08 2.17 16.21
CA GLY A 127 16.00 0.82 16.78
C GLY A 127 14.73 0.03 16.41
N SER A 128 14.00 0.48 15.40
CA SER A 128 12.85 -0.23 14.84
C SER A 128 13.29 -1.44 14.00
N ASP A 129 12.69 -2.61 14.23
CA ASP A 129 12.97 -3.84 13.48
C ASP A 129 12.61 -3.70 11.99
N ILE A 130 11.52 -3.03 11.64
CA ILE A 130 11.20 -2.65 10.26
C ILE A 130 12.25 -1.70 9.69
N GLY A 131 12.73 -0.76 10.49
CA GLY A 131 13.81 0.13 10.10
C GLY A 131 15.11 -0.62 9.82
N ASP A 132 15.42 -1.61 10.63
CA ASP A 132 16.60 -2.47 10.44
C ASP A 132 16.47 -3.33 9.18
N LEU A 133 15.29 -3.91 8.93
CA LEU A 133 15.00 -4.62 7.69
C LEU A 133 15.19 -3.72 6.46
N LEU A 134 14.65 -2.52 6.46
CA LEU A 134 14.79 -1.58 5.35
C LEU A 134 16.24 -1.12 5.15
N ARG A 135 17.01 -0.93 6.25
CA ARG A 135 18.44 -0.63 6.18
C ARG A 135 19.23 -1.80 5.62
N TYR A 136 18.92 -3.02 6.07
CA TYR A 136 19.55 -4.25 5.56
C TYR A 136 19.32 -4.40 4.05
N ILE A 137 18.07 -4.23 3.59
CA ILE A 137 17.74 -4.30 2.16
C ILE A 137 18.57 -3.26 1.38
N ARG A 138 18.61 -2.03 1.87
CA ARG A 138 19.38 -0.95 1.22
C ARG A 138 20.87 -1.22 1.19
N PHE A 139 21.43 -1.81 2.25
CA PHE A 139 22.84 -2.12 2.33
C PHE A 139 23.23 -3.32 1.45
N THR A 140 22.35 -4.31 1.34
CA THR A 140 22.63 -5.56 0.60
C THR A 140 22.53 -5.37 -0.90
N CYS A 141 21.83 -4.35 -1.37
CA CYS A 141 21.64 -4.09 -2.79
C CYS A 141 22.59 -2.99 -3.29
N ASP A 142 23.47 -3.34 -4.19
CA ASP A 142 24.45 -2.41 -4.77
C ASP A 142 23.80 -1.37 -5.68
N ASP A 143 22.64 -1.68 -6.25
CA ASP A 143 21.83 -0.79 -7.09
C ASP A 143 20.52 -0.45 -6.37
N VAL A 144 20.56 0.65 -5.64
CA VAL A 144 19.45 1.13 -4.82
C VAL A 144 18.22 1.47 -5.66
N ASP A 145 18.41 1.96 -6.88
CA ASP A 145 17.31 2.41 -7.74
C ASP A 145 16.46 1.25 -8.25
N SER A 146 17.07 0.10 -8.50
CA SER A 146 16.35 -1.11 -8.92
C SER A 146 15.58 -1.79 -7.78
N VAL A 147 15.94 -1.50 -6.53
CA VAL A 147 15.32 -2.08 -5.33
C VAL A 147 14.19 -1.21 -4.79
N PHE A 148 14.31 0.11 -4.98
CA PHE A 148 13.34 1.08 -4.47
C PHE A 148 12.44 1.58 -5.60
N ILE A 149 11.26 1.00 -5.71
CA ILE A 149 10.26 1.39 -6.70
C ILE A 149 9.27 2.36 -6.07
N THR A 150 9.15 3.56 -6.63
CA THR A 150 8.12 4.51 -6.22
C THR A 150 6.93 4.40 -7.16
N SER A 151 5.78 4.00 -6.62
CA SER A 151 4.56 3.91 -7.39
C SER A 151 3.84 5.27 -7.43
N PRO A 152 3.52 5.79 -8.62
CA PRO A 152 2.72 7.00 -8.76
C PRO A 152 1.22 6.75 -8.57
N ILE A 153 0.81 5.50 -8.37
CA ILE A 153 -0.60 5.15 -8.24
C ILE A 153 -1.21 5.86 -7.04
N ARG A 154 -2.28 6.58 -7.30
CA ARG A 154 -3.10 7.26 -6.30
C ARG A 154 -4.49 6.66 -6.31
N SER A 155 -5.07 6.46 -5.13
CA SER A 155 -6.49 6.13 -5.06
C SER A 155 -7.33 7.31 -5.55
N VAL A 156 -8.53 7.04 -6.06
CA VAL A 156 -9.47 8.09 -6.48
C VAL A 156 -9.73 9.07 -5.35
N PHE A 157 -9.86 8.58 -4.11
CA PHE A 157 -10.05 9.45 -2.93
C PHE A 157 -8.85 10.34 -2.62
N ASP A 158 -7.64 9.87 -2.86
CA ASP A 158 -6.43 10.67 -2.66
C ASP A 158 -6.29 11.76 -3.73
N VAL A 159 -6.64 11.44 -4.98
CA VAL A 159 -6.70 12.41 -6.07
C VAL A 159 -7.75 13.47 -5.75
N LEU A 160 -8.95 13.05 -5.40
CA LEU A 160 -10.03 13.94 -4.99
C LEU A 160 -9.60 14.83 -3.80
N HIS A 161 -9.01 14.26 -2.76
CA HIS A 161 -8.52 15.02 -1.61
C HIS A 161 -7.41 16.02 -1.97
N THR A 162 -6.51 15.67 -2.88
CA THR A 162 -5.42 16.57 -3.27
C THR A 162 -5.94 17.73 -4.11
N GLU A 163 -6.80 17.45 -5.07
CA GLU A 163 -7.34 18.47 -5.97
C GLU A 163 -8.35 19.38 -5.27
N TYR A 164 -9.22 18.81 -4.43
CA TYR A 164 -10.21 19.59 -3.68
C TYR A 164 -9.64 20.28 -2.45
N ALA A 165 -8.57 19.79 -1.82
CA ALA A 165 -7.87 20.52 -0.77
C ALA A 165 -7.14 21.77 -1.29
N ALA A 166 -6.75 21.78 -2.56
CA ALA A 166 -6.19 22.96 -3.22
C ALA A 166 -7.27 23.98 -3.61
N MET A 167 -8.50 23.56 -3.78
CA MET A 167 -9.64 24.47 -3.96
C MET A 167 -9.94 25.16 -2.63
N ARG A 168 -9.61 26.44 -2.52
CA ARG A 168 -10.07 27.28 -1.41
C ARG A 168 -11.58 27.33 -1.44
N PHE A 169 -12.22 26.62 -0.54
CA PHE A 169 -13.65 26.77 -0.33
C PHE A 169 -13.89 28.18 0.17
N ALA A 170 -14.60 29.00 -0.60
CA ALA A 170 -15.02 30.32 -0.14
C ALA A 170 -15.76 30.16 1.18
N SER A 171 -15.45 31.04 2.13
CA SER A 171 -15.83 30.95 3.54
C SER A 171 -17.32 31.12 3.84
N ASP A 172 -18.18 31.15 2.84
CA ASP A 172 -19.60 31.55 3.02
C ASP A 172 -20.57 30.41 3.27
N ALA A 173 -20.09 29.17 3.36
CA ALA A 173 -20.99 28.05 3.59
C ALA A 173 -21.20 27.77 5.09
N LYS A 174 -22.14 28.42 5.64
CA LYS A 174 -22.48 28.37 7.07
C LYS A 174 -23.16 27.08 7.53
N ARG A 175 -23.39 26.02 6.78
CA ARG A 175 -24.15 24.84 7.27
C ARG A 175 -23.90 23.49 6.56
N GLU A 176 -23.06 23.38 5.57
CA GLU A 176 -22.86 22.11 4.87
C GLU A 176 -21.56 21.43 5.31
N SER A 177 -21.62 20.11 5.45
CA SER A 177 -20.43 19.34 5.77
C SER A 177 -19.41 19.42 4.60
N PRO A 178 -18.10 19.32 4.85
CA PRO A 178 -17.11 19.28 3.77
C PRO A 178 -17.39 18.17 2.75
N ALA A 179 -17.99 17.06 3.19
CA ALA A 179 -18.34 15.93 2.32
C ALA A 179 -19.52 16.26 1.38
N GLU A 180 -20.52 16.98 1.84
CA GLU A 180 -21.66 17.42 1.01
C GLU A 180 -21.22 18.40 -0.08
N ARG A 181 -20.37 19.35 0.26
CA ARG A 181 -19.79 20.30 -0.70
C ARG A 181 -18.92 19.63 -1.76
N ILE A 182 -18.18 18.59 -1.40
CA ILE A 182 -17.39 17.80 -2.34
C ILE A 182 -18.32 17.02 -3.27
N ALA A 183 -19.37 16.40 -2.74
CA ALA A 183 -20.36 15.65 -3.51
C ALA A 183 -21.10 16.53 -4.52
N GLU A 184 -21.57 17.72 -4.12
CA GLU A 184 -22.26 18.66 -5.01
C GLU A 184 -21.38 19.15 -6.16
N ARG A 185 -20.11 19.43 -5.90
CA ARG A 185 -19.17 19.85 -6.95
C ARG A 185 -18.81 18.72 -7.91
N LEU A 186 -18.68 17.49 -7.41
CA LEU A 186 -18.46 16.32 -8.25
C LEU A 186 -19.63 16.09 -9.20
N ILE A 187 -20.86 16.15 -8.66
CA ILE A 187 -22.08 16.00 -9.46
C ILE A 187 -22.19 17.15 -10.47
N GLY A 188 -21.95 18.38 -10.04
CA GLY A 188 -21.96 19.55 -10.91
C GLY A 188 -20.89 19.51 -12.00
N GLY A 189 -19.70 18.98 -11.71
CA GLY A 189 -18.64 18.80 -12.69
C GLY A 189 -18.98 17.74 -13.74
N ILE A 190 -19.54 16.62 -13.33
CA ILE A 190 -19.97 15.54 -14.23
C ILE A 190 -21.10 16.00 -15.16
N LEU A 191 -22.09 16.71 -14.62
CA LEU A 191 -23.20 17.24 -15.42
C LEU A 191 -22.73 18.31 -16.42
N ALA A 192 -21.76 19.15 -16.04
CA ALA A 192 -21.22 20.17 -16.95
C ALA A 192 -20.32 19.55 -18.07
N GLU A 193 -19.78 18.37 -17.89
CA GLU A 193 -19.08 17.63 -18.95
C GLU A 193 -20.07 16.96 -19.91
N GLU A 194 -21.17 16.39 -19.43
CA GLU A 194 -22.21 15.81 -20.28
C GLU A 194 -22.85 16.85 -21.22
N ASP A 195 -23.07 18.07 -20.74
CA ASP A 195 -23.59 19.18 -21.56
C ASP A 195 -22.64 19.67 -22.65
N ARG A 196 -21.36 19.33 -22.59
CA ARG A 196 -20.35 19.65 -23.63
C ARG A 196 -20.31 18.66 -24.77
N PHE A 197 -20.91 17.49 -24.61
CA PHE A 197 -20.96 16.41 -25.62
C PHE A 197 -22.36 16.23 -26.21
N SER A 198 -23.32 17.09 -25.89
CA SER A 198 -24.65 17.20 -26.51
C SER A 198 -24.68 18.34 -27.51
#